data_e0c82cb13cb86ebffc4b5a7262b3fbd0
#
_entry.id   e0c82cb13cb86ebffc4b5a7262b3fbd0
#
_cell.length_a   1.000
_cell.length_b   1.000
_cell.length_c   1.000
_cell.angle_alpha   90.00
_cell.angle_beta   90.00
_cell.angle_gamma   90.00
#
_symmetry.space_group_name_H-M   'P 1'
#
loop_
_entity.id
_entity.type
_entity.pdbx_description
1 polymer ?
#
loop_
_entity_poly.entity_id
_entity_poly.type
_entity_poly.pdbx_seq_one_letter_code
_entity_poly.pdbx_strand_id
1 'polypeptide(L)'
;MYVEMTETLEEASRSCVGADENLLSGAEMILFVEDEAFVRDVTCEVLRSAGYRVLAAKNAAEAMRIYEARGNEVELLLSDVVLPGESGRVLAKRLRRENPGLKILLVTGYAEQMGLRDGTQEECLAKPFSTEVLLGRVRQLLDRVRLPIGTKPLFTHACGTV
;
A
#
# COMPACT_ATOMS: atom_id res chain seq x y z
N MET A 1 49.88 -16.35 26.63
CA MET A 1 48.75 -17.24 26.31
C MET A 1 47.45 -16.50 26.72
N TYR A 2 47.11 -15.42 26.00
CA TYR A 2 45.85 -14.71 26.05
C TYR A 2 45.61 -14.04 24.69
N VAL A 3 45.22 -14.81 23.70
CA VAL A 3 44.61 -14.35 22.44
C VAL A 3 43.54 -15.37 22.10
N GLU A 4 42.34 -14.95 21.91
CA GLU A 4 41.12 -15.65 21.47
C GLU A 4 39.96 -15.48 22.45
N MET A 5 39.38 -14.28 22.51
CA MET A 5 37.98 -14.08 22.95
C MET A 5 37.39 -12.74 22.51
N THR A 6 37.71 -12.25 21.31
CA THR A 6 37.13 -10.99 20.81
C THR A 6 36.45 -11.09 19.43
N GLU A 7 36.42 -12.29 18.79
CA GLU A 7 35.83 -12.43 17.44
C GLU A 7 34.36 -12.90 17.39
N THR A 8 33.76 -13.26 18.52
CA THR A 8 32.41 -13.83 18.52
C THR A 8 31.26 -12.84 18.76
N LEU A 9 31.55 -11.57 19.04
CA LEU A 9 30.49 -10.55 19.29
C LEU A 9 30.19 -9.68 18.08
N GLU A 10 31.07 -9.58 17.09
CA GLU A 10 30.84 -8.81 15.87
C GLU A 10 30.07 -9.57 14.80
N GLU A 11 30.16 -10.88 14.74
CA GLU A 11 29.37 -11.69 13.78
C GLU A 11 27.89 -11.82 14.17
N ALA A 12 27.57 -11.80 15.46
CA ALA A 12 26.17 -11.83 15.93
C ALA A 12 25.42 -10.51 15.66
N SER A 13 26.14 -9.39 15.52
CA SER A 13 25.52 -8.08 15.27
C SER A 13 25.22 -7.83 13.81
N ARG A 14 25.82 -8.57 12.86
CA ARG A 14 25.59 -8.42 11.41
C ARG A 14 24.43 -9.26 10.88
N SER A 15 23.95 -10.22 11.64
CA SER A 15 22.91 -11.16 11.19
C SER A 15 21.48 -10.66 11.43
N CYS A 16 21.27 -9.61 12.24
CA CYS A 16 19.92 -9.15 12.59
C CYS A 16 19.44 -7.91 11.81
N VAL A 17 20.30 -7.23 11.03
CA VAL A 17 19.93 -6.00 10.32
C VAL A 17 19.43 -6.26 8.89
N GLY A 18 19.63 -7.46 8.34
CA GLY A 18 19.27 -7.77 6.96
C GLY A 18 17.93 -8.49 6.76
N ALA A 19 17.23 -8.90 7.83
CA ALA A 19 16.02 -9.72 7.71
C ALA A 19 14.73 -8.89 7.64
N ASP A 20 14.70 -7.70 8.24
CA ASP A 20 13.47 -6.90 8.31
C ASP A 20 13.28 -5.96 7.10
N GLU A 21 14.35 -5.49 6.46
CA GLU A 21 14.24 -4.63 5.26
C GLU A 21 13.66 -5.38 4.05
N ASN A 22 13.83 -6.69 3.97
CA ASN A 22 13.33 -7.48 2.85
C ASN A 22 11.83 -7.83 2.96
N LEU A 23 11.24 -7.70 4.16
CA LEU A 23 9.81 -7.99 4.38
C LEU A 23 8.90 -6.86 3.87
N LEU A 24 9.41 -5.65 3.69
CA LEU A 24 8.65 -4.49 3.22
C LEU A 24 8.91 -4.15 1.76
N SER A 25 9.75 -4.91 1.08
CA SER A 25 10.11 -4.69 -0.33
C SER A 25 9.18 -5.43 -1.28
N GLY A 26 9.09 -4.94 -2.52
CA GLY A 26 8.30 -5.55 -3.59
C GLY A 26 8.73 -5.08 -4.97
N ALA A 27 8.15 -5.66 -6.01
CA ALA A 27 8.40 -5.29 -7.41
C ALA A 27 7.11 -4.86 -8.13
N GLU A 28 6.01 -4.79 -7.39
CA GLU A 28 4.69 -4.46 -7.90
C GLU A 28 4.63 -3.00 -8.39
N MET A 29 3.69 -2.72 -9.28
CA MET A 29 3.50 -1.39 -9.82
C MET A 29 2.46 -0.61 -9.02
N ILE A 30 2.86 0.55 -8.53
CA ILE A 30 2.04 1.46 -7.74
C ILE A 30 1.76 2.71 -8.56
N LEU A 31 0.48 3.08 -8.71
CA LEU A 31 0.07 4.39 -9.18
C LEU A 31 -0.06 5.31 -7.97
N PHE A 32 0.82 6.29 -7.85
CA PHE A 32 0.85 7.24 -6.74
C PHE A 32 0.36 8.62 -7.17
N VAL A 33 -0.58 9.19 -6.42
CA VAL A 33 -1.22 10.48 -6.74
C VAL A 33 -1.10 11.43 -5.54
N GLU A 34 -0.37 12.51 -5.75
CA GLU A 34 -0.10 13.56 -4.75
C GLU A 34 0.15 14.88 -5.49
N ASP A 35 -0.54 15.95 -5.12
CA ASP A 35 -0.41 17.24 -5.80
C ASP A 35 0.83 18.02 -5.35
N GLU A 36 1.25 17.89 -4.11
CA GLU A 36 2.43 18.55 -3.60
C GLU A 36 3.71 17.89 -4.14
N ALA A 37 4.47 18.64 -4.95
CA ALA A 37 5.63 18.10 -5.67
C ALA A 37 6.68 17.50 -4.73
N PHE A 38 7.01 18.19 -3.63
CA PHE A 38 8.01 17.71 -2.68
C PHE A 38 7.58 16.41 -2.00
N VAL A 39 6.34 16.33 -1.52
CA VAL A 39 5.79 15.12 -0.89
C VAL A 39 5.76 13.97 -1.88
N ARG A 40 5.34 14.25 -3.12
CA ARG A 40 5.33 13.27 -4.21
C ARG A 40 6.71 12.71 -4.49
N ASP A 41 7.71 13.58 -4.64
CA ASP A 41 9.08 13.16 -4.98
C ASP A 41 9.70 12.32 -3.86
N VAL A 42 9.59 12.76 -2.61
CA VAL A 42 10.10 12.02 -1.43
C VAL A 42 9.42 10.66 -1.30
N THR A 43 8.09 10.62 -1.44
CA THR A 43 7.34 9.35 -1.33
C THR A 43 7.68 8.39 -2.47
N CYS A 44 7.85 8.91 -3.69
CA CYS A 44 8.32 8.10 -4.83
C CYS A 44 9.70 7.49 -4.58
N GLU A 45 10.63 8.27 -4.00
CA GLU A 45 11.96 7.78 -3.65
C GLU A 45 11.90 6.65 -2.63
N VAL A 46 11.11 6.82 -1.56
CA VAL A 46 10.88 5.79 -0.54
C VAL A 46 10.35 4.49 -1.15
N LEU A 47 9.30 4.57 -1.96
CA LEU A 47 8.71 3.40 -2.60
C LEU A 47 9.67 2.70 -3.57
N ARG A 48 10.42 3.48 -4.38
CA ARG A 48 11.41 2.93 -5.31
C ARG A 48 12.59 2.28 -4.59
N SER A 49 13.05 2.87 -3.48
CA SER A 49 14.12 2.30 -2.65
C SER A 49 13.70 0.97 -2.03
N ALA A 50 12.40 0.77 -1.78
CA ALA A 50 11.83 -0.50 -1.36
C ALA A 50 11.57 -1.47 -2.54
N GLY A 51 11.96 -1.12 -3.77
CA GLY A 51 11.88 -1.99 -4.95
C GLY A 51 10.61 -1.83 -5.79
N TYR A 52 9.61 -1.08 -5.36
CA TYR A 52 8.37 -0.89 -6.10
C TYR A 52 8.58 -0.07 -7.38
N ARG A 53 7.82 -0.39 -8.43
CA ARG A 53 7.72 0.43 -9.63
C ARG A 53 6.66 1.49 -9.41
N VAL A 54 6.99 2.77 -9.57
CA VAL A 54 6.09 3.88 -9.24
C VAL A 54 5.77 4.71 -10.47
N LEU A 55 4.49 4.82 -10.79
CA LEU A 55 3.92 5.78 -11.73
C LEU A 55 3.33 6.94 -10.89
N ALA A 56 3.88 8.13 -11.06
CA ALA A 56 3.48 9.30 -10.28
C ALA A 56 2.55 10.21 -11.08
N ALA A 57 1.51 10.74 -10.43
CA ALA A 57 0.59 11.70 -10.97
C ALA A 57 0.36 12.84 -9.97
N LYS A 58 0.16 14.06 -10.46
CA LYS A 58 -0.09 15.25 -9.63
C LYS A 58 -1.59 15.54 -9.38
N ASN A 59 -2.47 14.86 -10.07
CA ASN A 59 -3.92 14.98 -9.93
C ASN A 59 -4.65 13.78 -10.53
N ALA A 60 -5.95 13.69 -10.30
CA ALA A 60 -6.76 12.58 -10.77
C ALA A 60 -6.82 12.46 -12.30
N ALA A 61 -6.82 13.59 -13.04
CA ALA A 61 -6.86 13.58 -14.50
C ALA A 61 -5.58 12.98 -15.10
N GLU A 62 -4.41 13.28 -14.53
CA GLU A 62 -3.15 12.70 -14.94
C GLU A 62 -3.09 11.21 -14.58
N ALA A 63 -3.55 10.86 -13.38
CA ALA A 63 -3.65 9.47 -12.93
C ALA A 63 -4.51 8.61 -13.87
N MET A 64 -5.66 9.14 -14.31
CA MET A 64 -6.52 8.45 -15.27
C MET A 64 -5.82 8.21 -16.62
N ARG A 65 -5.13 9.21 -17.16
CA ARG A 65 -4.35 9.05 -18.41
C ARG A 65 -3.26 7.98 -18.30
N ILE A 66 -2.56 7.97 -17.17
CA ILE A 66 -1.55 6.95 -16.89
C ILE A 66 -2.20 5.57 -16.79
N TYR A 67 -3.33 5.48 -16.11
CA TYR A 67 -4.05 4.22 -15.93
C TYR A 67 -4.64 3.70 -17.25
N GLU A 68 -5.18 4.55 -18.10
CA GLU A 68 -5.65 4.17 -19.46
C GLU A 68 -4.52 3.56 -20.30
N ALA A 69 -3.31 4.06 -20.15
CA ALA A 69 -2.15 3.55 -20.89
C ALA A 69 -1.53 2.28 -20.29
N ARG A 70 -1.55 2.12 -18.95
CA ARG A 70 -0.80 1.09 -18.24
C ARG A 70 -1.54 0.42 -17.08
N GLY A 71 -2.86 0.57 -17.00
CA GLY A 71 -3.65 0.12 -15.85
C GLY A 71 -3.58 -1.38 -15.57
N ASN A 72 -3.37 -2.21 -16.59
CA ASN A 72 -3.19 -3.67 -16.42
C ASN A 72 -1.94 -4.05 -15.64
N GLU A 73 -0.96 -3.15 -15.53
CA GLU A 73 0.26 -3.37 -14.75
C GLU A 73 0.13 -2.84 -13.32
N VAL A 74 -0.85 -1.97 -13.05
CA VAL A 74 -1.03 -1.33 -11.74
C VAL A 74 -1.72 -2.28 -10.77
N GLU A 75 -1.06 -2.55 -9.65
CA GLU A 75 -1.55 -3.44 -8.60
C GLU A 75 -2.10 -2.69 -7.38
N LEU A 76 -1.61 -1.47 -7.15
CA LEU A 76 -2.04 -0.61 -6.05
C LEU A 76 -2.21 0.83 -6.52
N LEU A 77 -3.34 1.45 -6.14
CA LEU A 77 -3.50 2.90 -6.12
C LEU A 77 -3.14 3.41 -4.72
N LEU A 78 -2.16 4.30 -4.64
CA LEU A 78 -1.84 5.09 -3.47
C LEU A 78 -2.21 6.55 -3.79
N SER A 79 -3.15 7.16 -3.09
CA SER A 79 -3.62 8.50 -3.44
C SER A 79 -3.93 9.34 -2.21
N ASP A 80 -3.54 10.61 -2.24
CA ASP A 80 -4.13 11.58 -1.32
C ASP A 80 -5.64 11.67 -1.56
N VAL A 81 -6.40 11.84 -0.49
CA VAL A 81 -7.85 12.08 -0.55
C VAL A 81 -8.14 13.46 -1.09
N VAL A 82 -7.35 14.46 -0.66
CA VAL A 82 -7.52 15.86 -1.06
C VAL A 82 -6.62 16.17 -2.25
N LEU A 83 -7.20 16.18 -3.43
CA LEU A 83 -6.53 16.53 -4.67
C LEU A 83 -7.23 17.69 -5.35
N PRO A 84 -6.53 18.52 -6.12
CA PRO A 84 -7.16 19.61 -6.88
C PRO A 84 -8.10 19.04 -7.95
N GLY A 85 -9.31 19.58 -8.00
CA GLY A 85 -10.35 19.15 -8.94
C GLY A 85 -11.16 17.96 -8.44
N GLU A 86 -10.73 16.76 -8.69
CA GLU A 86 -11.42 15.53 -8.31
C GLU A 86 -10.71 14.87 -7.13
N SER A 87 -11.44 14.48 -6.07
CA SER A 87 -10.84 13.85 -4.90
C SER A 87 -10.30 12.43 -5.18
N GLY A 88 -9.28 12.03 -4.42
CA GLY A 88 -8.72 10.68 -4.50
C GLY A 88 -9.75 9.57 -4.26
N ARG A 89 -10.81 9.83 -3.48
CA ARG A 89 -11.91 8.87 -3.29
C ARG A 89 -12.73 8.67 -4.57
N VAL A 90 -12.99 9.72 -5.32
CA VAL A 90 -13.74 9.63 -6.58
C VAL A 90 -12.88 8.89 -7.62
N LEU A 91 -11.59 9.22 -7.70
CA LEU A 91 -10.62 8.51 -8.53
C LEU A 91 -10.59 7.00 -8.17
N ALA A 92 -10.48 6.67 -6.90
CA ALA A 92 -10.47 5.29 -6.42
C ALA A 92 -11.72 4.51 -6.85
N LYS A 93 -12.91 5.11 -6.72
CA LYS A 93 -14.18 4.52 -7.15
C LYS A 93 -14.22 4.27 -8.66
N ARG A 94 -13.69 5.19 -9.47
CA ARG A 94 -13.62 5.04 -10.93
C ARG A 94 -12.72 3.86 -11.30
N LEU A 95 -11.49 3.84 -10.79
CA LEU A 95 -10.53 2.78 -11.10
C LEU A 95 -10.99 1.41 -10.61
N ARG A 96 -11.68 1.34 -9.48
CA ARG A 96 -12.25 0.07 -8.97
C ARG A 96 -13.38 -0.46 -9.85
N ARG A 97 -14.15 0.39 -10.53
CA ARG A 97 -15.16 -0.07 -11.51
C ARG A 97 -14.51 -0.74 -12.72
N GLU A 98 -13.36 -0.24 -13.16
CA GLU A 98 -12.60 -0.81 -14.27
C GLU A 98 -11.83 -2.07 -13.84
N ASN A 99 -11.25 -2.05 -12.64
CA ASN A 99 -10.53 -3.17 -12.05
C ASN A 99 -10.97 -3.43 -10.61
N PRO A 100 -11.96 -4.30 -10.38
CA PRO A 100 -12.44 -4.63 -9.03
C PRO A 100 -11.38 -5.21 -8.11
N GLY A 101 -10.29 -5.69 -8.65
CA GLY A 101 -9.18 -6.24 -7.88
C GLY A 101 -8.05 -5.27 -7.59
N LEU A 102 -8.14 -4.05 -8.05
CA LEU A 102 -7.17 -3.02 -7.74
C LEU A 102 -7.18 -2.76 -6.23
N LYS A 103 -6.02 -2.82 -5.63
CA LYS A 103 -5.83 -2.48 -4.22
C LYS A 103 -5.76 -0.96 -4.08
N ILE A 104 -6.35 -0.41 -3.04
CA ILE A 104 -6.44 1.03 -2.85
C ILE A 104 -6.03 1.39 -1.44
N LEU A 105 -5.06 2.31 -1.32
CA LEU A 105 -4.66 2.96 -0.09
C LEU A 105 -4.84 4.46 -0.24
N LEU A 106 -5.76 5.03 0.52
CA LEU A 106 -5.98 6.46 0.56
C LEU A 106 -5.18 7.09 1.69
N VAL A 107 -4.58 8.23 1.43
CA VAL A 107 -3.81 9.01 2.41
C VAL A 107 -4.57 10.29 2.71
N THR A 108 -4.61 10.70 3.98
CA THR A 108 -5.32 11.92 4.36
C THR A 108 -4.73 12.58 5.60
N GLY A 109 -4.78 13.91 5.63
CA GLY A 109 -4.38 14.71 6.79
C GLY A 109 -5.45 14.84 7.88
N TYR A 110 -6.69 14.41 7.60
CA TYR A 110 -7.83 14.59 8.50
C TYR A 110 -8.49 13.25 8.82
N ALA A 111 -7.89 12.49 9.72
CA ALA A 111 -8.40 11.18 10.13
C ALA A 111 -9.85 11.23 10.68
N GLU A 112 -10.22 12.33 11.34
CA GLU A 112 -11.55 12.50 11.95
C GLU A 112 -12.67 12.73 10.93
N GLN A 113 -12.36 13.28 9.74
CA GLN A 113 -13.35 13.54 8.69
C GLN A 113 -13.59 12.33 7.79
N MET A 114 -12.85 11.27 7.99
CA MET A 114 -12.88 10.11 7.10
C MET A 114 -14.11 9.23 7.24
N GLY A 115 -14.96 9.45 8.22
CA GLY A 115 -16.14 8.62 8.38
C GLY A 115 -15.80 7.14 8.16
N LEU A 116 -15.02 6.52 9.04
CA LEU A 116 -14.65 5.09 9.00
C LEU A 116 -15.89 4.14 8.98
N ARG A 117 -17.08 4.69 8.72
CA ARG A 117 -18.35 3.97 8.80
C ARG A 117 -19.06 3.77 7.47
N ASP A 118 -18.52 4.23 6.34
CA ASP A 118 -19.25 4.18 5.06
C ASP A 118 -19.16 2.81 4.35
N GLY A 119 -18.67 1.76 5.00
CA GLY A 119 -18.63 0.43 4.39
C GLY A 119 -17.78 0.34 3.11
N THR A 120 -17.01 1.37 2.78
CA THR A 120 -16.11 1.37 1.65
C THR A 120 -14.90 0.49 1.98
N GLN A 121 -14.58 -0.43 1.07
CA GLN A 121 -13.44 -1.36 1.21
C GLN A 121 -12.07 -0.67 1.01
N GLU A 122 -12.03 0.64 1.10
CA GLU A 122 -10.82 1.42 0.89
C GLU A 122 -10.08 1.57 2.22
N GLU A 123 -8.83 1.17 2.23
CA GLU A 123 -7.98 1.40 3.39
C GLU A 123 -7.44 2.82 3.37
N CYS A 124 -7.35 3.39 4.56
CA CYS A 124 -6.89 4.76 4.74
C CYS A 124 -5.70 4.82 5.68
N LEU A 125 -4.76 5.70 5.38
CA LEU A 125 -3.59 6.03 6.18
C LEU A 125 -3.62 7.51 6.55
N ALA A 126 -3.63 7.80 7.85
CA ALA A 126 -3.63 9.17 8.35
C ALA A 126 -2.22 9.79 8.34
N LYS A 127 -2.09 11.01 7.82
CA LYS A 127 -0.88 11.85 7.96
C LYS A 127 -0.86 12.48 9.38
N PRO A 128 0.31 12.60 10.03
CA PRO A 128 1.64 12.17 9.57
C PRO A 128 1.88 10.67 9.82
N PHE A 129 2.65 10.02 8.95
CA PHE A 129 3.07 8.62 9.09
C PHE A 129 4.58 8.49 8.82
N SER A 130 5.19 7.45 9.37
CA SER A 130 6.59 7.13 9.06
C SER A 130 6.71 6.30 7.77
N THR A 131 7.91 6.24 7.24
CA THR A 131 8.25 5.41 6.07
C THR A 131 7.88 3.94 6.29
N GLU A 132 8.19 3.40 7.48
CA GLU A 132 7.91 2.00 7.84
C GLU A 132 6.41 1.73 7.88
N VAL A 133 5.61 2.66 8.39
CA VAL A 133 4.15 2.53 8.43
C VAL A 133 3.58 2.53 7.02
N LEU A 134 4.06 3.42 6.14
CA LEU A 134 3.65 3.44 4.73
C LEU A 134 3.98 2.12 4.03
N LEU A 135 5.25 1.70 4.09
CA LEU A 135 5.71 0.48 3.43
C LEU A 135 5.02 -0.76 3.99
N GLY A 136 4.80 -0.82 5.30
CA GLY A 136 4.05 -1.90 5.95
C GLY A 136 2.61 -2.01 5.46
N ARG A 137 1.92 -0.87 5.29
CA ARG A 137 0.55 -0.85 4.75
C ARG A 137 0.50 -1.24 3.28
N VAL A 138 1.43 -0.75 2.48
CA VAL A 138 1.57 -1.12 1.07
C VAL A 138 1.77 -2.63 0.95
N ARG A 139 2.73 -3.20 1.70
CA ARG A 139 2.99 -4.64 1.67
C ARG A 139 1.79 -5.45 2.13
N GLN A 140 1.17 -5.08 3.24
CA GLN A 140 -0.02 -5.74 3.77
C GLN A 140 -1.16 -5.81 2.74
N LEU A 141 -1.38 -4.74 1.98
CA LEU A 141 -2.40 -4.70 0.94
C LEU A 141 -2.04 -5.58 -0.26
N LEU A 142 -0.77 -5.52 -0.70
CA LEU A 142 -0.30 -6.29 -1.84
C LEU A 142 -0.30 -7.79 -1.55
N ASP A 143 0.00 -8.21 -0.33
CA ASP A 143 0.01 -9.62 0.08
C ASP A 143 -1.38 -10.22 0.28
N ARG A 144 -2.43 -9.41 0.36
CA ARG A 144 -3.78 -9.95 0.44
C ARG A 144 -4.14 -10.72 -0.82
N VAL A 145 -4.25 -12.04 -0.67
CA VAL A 145 -4.71 -12.93 -1.73
C VAL A 145 -6.13 -12.51 -2.14
N ARG A 146 -6.37 -12.38 -3.44
CA ARG A 146 -7.71 -12.23 -3.99
C ARG A 146 -8.52 -13.47 -3.64
N LEU A 147 -9.39 -13.38 -2.66
CA LEU A 147 -10.45 -14.38 -2.54
C LEU A 147 -11.37 -14.24 -3.76
N PRO A 148 -11.64 -15.30 -4.51
CA PRO A 148 -12.57 -15.22 -5.63
C PRO A 148 -13.93 -14.74 -5.10
N ILE A 149 -14.48 -13.70 -5.75
CA ILE A 149 -15.81 -13.19 -5.47
C ILE A 149 -16.78 -14.35 -5.73
N GLY A 150 -17.34 -14.93 -4.66
CA GLY A 150 -18.36 -15.98 -4.81
C GLY A 150 -18.27 -17.20 -3.91
N THR A 151 -17.30 -17.38 -3.04
CA THR A 151 -17.35 -18.43 -2.04
C THR A 151 -18.10 -17.95 -0.80
N LYS A 152 -19.41 -18.16 -0.81
CA LYS A 152 -20.22 -18.15 0.41
C LYS A 152 -19.55 -19.09 1.42
N PRO A 153 -19.28 -18.70 2.68
CA PRO A 153 -18.83 -19.63 3.69
C PRO A 153 -19.91 -20.69 3.88
N LEU A 154 -19.57 -21.94 3.60
CA LEU A 154 -20.37 -23.09 3.99
C LEU A 154 -20.29 -23.22 5.51
N PHE A 155 -21.14 -22.49 6.22
CA PHE A 155 -21.48 -22.86 7.58
C PHE A 155 -22.29 -24.14 7.52
N THR A 156 -21.66 -25.28 7.62
CA THR A 156 -22.30 -26.52 7.98
C THR A 156 -22.75 -26.41 9.43
N HIS A 157 -24.02 -26.09 9.63
CA HIS A 157 -24.70 -26.38 10.89
C HIS A 157 -24.68 -27.89 11.05
N ALA A 158 -23.75 -28.40 11.86
CA ALA A 158 -23.93 -29.71 12.46
C ALA A 158 -25.02 -29.59 13.54
N CYS A 159 -26.23 -29.87 13.15
CA CYS A 159 -27.31 -30.11 14.09
C CYS A 159 -27.02 -31.46 14.73
N GLY A 160 -26.56 -31.48 15.97
CA GLY A 160 -26.49 -32.64 16.81
C GLY A 160 -27.79 -32.80 17.55
N THR A 161 -28.59 -33.78 17.13
CA THR A 161 -29.75 -34.31 17.84
C THR A 161 -29.26 -35.18 18.99
N VAL A 162 -29.66 -34.96 20.18
CA VAL A 162 -30.35 -35.86 21.16
C VAL A 162 -30.65 -35.03 22.41
#